data_c6c79b17c64222ffbba7f9c48f07db70
#
_entry.id   c6c79b17c64222ffbba7f9c48f07db70
#
_cell.length_a   1.000
_cell.length_b   1.000
_cell.length_c   1.000
_cell.angle_alpha   90.00
_cell.angle_beta   90.00
_cell.angle_gamma   90.00
#
_symmetry.space_group_name_H-M   'P 1'
#
loop_
_entity.id
_entity.type
_entity.pdbx_description
1 polymer ?
#
loop_
_entity_poly.entity_id
_entity_poly.type
_entity_poly.pdbx_seq_one_letter_code
_entity_poly.pdbx_strand_id
1 'polypeptide(L)'
;CIRDSYIGDGMVAIFGLHDEKDPAHHAVKSALEMCSEMDDMKPYLKTMYGQDFDIGVGIHLGEAVVGDIGAGKSKRLTAIGDAMNFASRVESANKQFQSRVLISEETHEEIKDSLVIKDFMRTNLPGIDGRVTLYEIEDINYSTDDEREKEQIEDNITWSKCSEVETFQEEDQQVFKIKREDILVVKIEESFFALNDKCPHAYLSLQGSDIDIKNESIACRWHKSSFCYKTGEVKEWMKISNFQKMLGKIGLNAEAQEIAQMEKIPVDVYKTKIEDGFVWVGLEKD
;
A
#
# COMPACT_ATOMS: atom_id res chain seq x y z
N CYS A 1 -14.56 -9.76 -0.70
CA CYS A 1 -13.47 -10.75 -0.53
C CYS A 1 -12.62 -10.80 -1.78
N ILE A 2 -11.36 -10.47 -1.69
CA ILE A 2 -10.42 -10.52 -2.80
C ILE A 2 -9.86 -11.94 -2.88
N ARG A 3 -9.78 -12.48 -4.07
CA ARG A 3 -9.05 -13.70 -4.35
C ARG A 3 -7.97 -13.42 -5.37
N ASP A 4 -6.74 -13.67 -4.99
CA ASP A 4 -5.56 -13.48 -5.81
C ASP A 4 -4.98 -14.81 -6.31
N SER A 5 -4.36 -14.77 -7.49
CA SER A 5 -3.56 -15.85 -8.04
C SER A 5 -2.40 -15.29 -8.85
N TYR A 6 -1.25 -15.93 -8.75
CA TYR A 6 -0.06 -15.52 -9.49
C TYR A 6 0.03 -16.24 -10.84
N ILE A 7 0.33 -15.49 -11.90
CA ILE A 7 0.54 -16.00 -13.27
C ILE A 7 1.87 -15.43 -13.76
N GLY A 8 2.95 -16.21 -13.62
CA GLY A 8 4.29 -15.71 -13.91
C GLY A 8 4.70 -14.61 -12.94
N ASP A 9 5.04 -13.44 -13.45
CA ASP A 9 5.33 -12.20 -12.72
C ASP A 9 4.09 -11.33 -12.46
N GLY A 10 2.94 -11.74 -13.00
CA GLY A 10 1.67 -11.04 -12.84
C GLY A 10 0.80 -11.61 -11.72
N MET A 11 -0.11 -10.79 -11.24
CA MET A 11 -1.13 -11.16 -10.25
C MET A 11 -2.53 -10.87 -10.82
N VAL A 12 -3.47 -11.75 -10.55
CA VAL A 12 -4.89 -11.56 -10.85
C VAL A 12 -5.67 -11.49 -9.55
N ALA A 13 -6.42 -10.42 -9.36
CA ALA A 13 -7.34 -10.25 -8.23
C ALA A 13 -8.79 -10.20 -8.73
N ILE A 14 -9.69 -10.86 -8.01
CA ILE A 14 -11.11 -10.93 -8.33
C ILE A 14 -11.90 -10.25 -7.22
N PHE A 15 -12.64 -9.23 -7.59
CA PHE A 15 -13.57 -8.50 -6.73
C PHE A 15 -15.01 -8.89 -7.07
N GLY A 16 -15.95 -8.68 -6.15
CA GLY A 16 -17.37 -9.01 -6.33
C GLY A 16 -17.73 -10.45 -6.01
N LEU A 17 -16.91 -11.16 -5.23
CA LEU A 17 -17.25 -12.47 -4.73
C LEU A 17 -18.12 -12.34 -3.47
N HIS A 18 -19.10 -13.26 -3.32
CA HIS A 18 -19.92 -13.35 -2.11
C HIS A 18 -20.68 -12.07 -1.72
N ASP A 19 -21.42 -11.49 -2.68
CA ASP A 19 -22.26 -10.29 -2.49
C ASP A 19 -21.47 -9.06 -1.95
N GLU A 20 -20.21 -8.95 -2.32
CA GLU A 20 -19.38 -7.78 -2.02
C GLU A 20 -20.01 -6.51 -2.59
N LYS A 21 -20.16 -5.49 -1.76
CA LYS A 21 -20.63 -4.17 -2.19
C LYS A 21 -19.53 -3.44 -2.93
N ASP A 22 -19.91 -2.68 -3.96
CA ASP A 22 -19.04 -1.75 -4.69
C ASP A 22 -17.70 -2.35 -5.20
N PRO A 23 -17.72 -3.55 -5.83
CA PRO A 23 -16.48 -4.26 -6.19
C PRO A 23 -15.60 -3.48 -7.16
N ALA A 24 -16.18 -2.70 -8.07
CA ALA A 24 -15.43 -1.87 -9.01
C ALA A 24 -14.68 -0.74 -8.30
N HIS A 25 -15.29 -0.10 -7.28
CA HIS A 25 -14.62 0.91 -6.47
C HIS A 25 -13.45 0.30 -5.68
N HIS A 26 -13.67 -0.87 -5.06
CA HIS A 26 -12.61 -1.56 -4.33
C HIS A 26 -11.44 -1.97 -5.24
N ALA A 27 -11.72 -2.40 -6.46
CA ALA A 27 -10.69 -2.77 -7.42
C ALA A 27 -9.83 -1.56 -7.81
N VAL A 28 -10.46 -0.41 -8.13
CA VAL A 28 -9.73 0.81 -8.49
C VAL A 28 -8.95 1.36 -7.30
N LYS A 29 -9.57 1.44 -6.12
CA LYS A 29 -8.89 1.89 -4.90
C LYS A 29 -7.65 1.05 -4.60
N SER A 30 -7.78 -0.28 -4.63
CA SER A 30 -6.66 -1.20 -4.41
C SER A 30 -5.55 -1.04 -5.44
N ALA A 31 -5.89 -0.80 -6.71
CA ALA A 31 -4.89 -0.56 -7.77
C ALA A 31 -4.10 0.73 -7.52
N LEU A 32 -4.77 1.82 -7.14
CA LEU A 32 -4.11 3.08 -6.80
C LEU A 32 -3.22 2.95 -5.55
N GLU A 33 -3.69 2.24 -4.54
CA GLU A 33 -2.90 1.93 -3.35
C GLU A 33 -1.65 1.11 -3.69
N MET A 34 -1.77 0.07 -4.52
CA MET A 34 -0.61 -0.72 -4.98
C MET A 34 0.40 0.15 -5.74
N CYS A 35 -0.06 1.09 -6.57
CA CYS A 35 0.82 2.02 -7.27
C CYS A 35 1.55 2.96 -6.30
N SER A 36 0.87 3.45 -5.27
CA SER A 36 1.47 4.28 -4.22
C SER A 36 2.53 3.51 -3.43
N GLU A 37 2.21 2.29 -2.99
CA GLU A 37 3.17 1.42 -2.30
C GLU A 37 4.42 1.12 -3.16
N MET A 38 4.22 0.93 -4.47
CA MET A 38 5.34 0.73 -5.38
C MET A 38 6.23 1.97 -5.46
N ASP A 39 5.64 3.19 -5.50
CA ASP A 39 6.41 4.44 -5.53
C ASP A 39 7.27 4.59 -4.28
N ASP A 40 6.74 4.28 -3.11
CA ASP A 40 7.47 4.29 -1.85
C ASP A 40 8.63 3.28 -1.83
N MET A 41 8.43 2.12 -2.47
CA MET A 41 9.47 1.09 -2.57
C MET A 41 10.54 1.36 -3.63
N LYS A 42 10.28 2.20 -4.64
CA LYS A 42 11.22 2.47 -5.76
C LYS A 42 12.63 2.84 -5.33
N PRO A 43 12.85 3.77 -4.36
CA PRO A 43 14.21 4.13 -3.94
C PRO A 43 14.98 2.93 -3.39
N TYR A 44 14.31 2.11 -2.57
CA TYR A 44 14.90 0.89 -2.02
C TYR A 44 15.21 -0.14 -3.12
N LEU A 45 14.25 -0.42 -4.02
CA LEU A 45 14.42 -1.39 -5.09
C LEU A 45 15.54 -0.96 -6.06
N LYS A 46 15.62 0.33 -6.39
CA LYS A 46 16.69 0.89 -7.23
C LYS A 46 18.06 0.71 -6.59
N THR A 47 18.15 0.97 -5.29
CA THR A 47 19.41 0.78 -4.54
C THR A 47 19.82 -0.68 -4.47
N MET A 48 18.86 -1.59 -4.25
CA MET A 48 19.12 -3.04 -4.07
C MET A 48 19.41 -3.77 -5.38
N TYR A 49 18.74 -3.39 -6.47
CA TYR A 49 18.77 -4.14 -7.73
C TYR A 49 19.31 -3.34 -8.91
N GLY A 50 19.60 -2.04 -8.73
CA GLY A 50 20.13 -1.16 -9.79
C GLY A 50 19.13 -0.90 -10.93
N GLN A 51 17.87 -1.24 -10.75
CA GLN A 51 16.82 -1.14 -11.77
C GLN A 51 15.61 -0.38 -11.25
N ASP A 52 14.92 0.31 -12.15
CA ASP A 52 13.63 0.92 -11.84
C ASP A 52 12.52 -0.13 -12.03
N PHE A 53 11.71 -0.29 -11.00
CA PHE A 53 10.53 -1.15 -11.00
C PHE A 53 9.27 -0.30 -11.09
N ASP A 54 8.29 -0.80 -11.82
CA ASP A 54 6.94 -0.24 -11.86
C ASP A 54 5.92 -1.34 -12.11
N ILE A 55 4.65 -1.06 -11.80
CA ILE A 55 3.53 -1.96 -12.03
C ILE A 55 2.52 -1.31 -12.97
N GLY A 56 1.91 -2.13 -13.82
CA GLY A 56 0.72 -1.76 -14.60
C GLY A 56 -0.47 -2.54 -14.08
N VAL A 57 -1.61 -1.89 -13.91
CA VAL A 57 -2.86 -2.51 -13.48
C VAL A 57 -3.93 -2.28 -14.53
N GLY A 58 -4.57 -3.37 -14.97
CA GLY A 58 -5.71 -3.34 -15.87
C GLY A 58 -6.97 -3.85 -15.17
N ILE A 59 -8.05 -3.08 -15.19
CA ILE A 59 -9.30 -3.43 -14.52
C ILE A 59 -10.41 -3.51 -15.55
N HIS A 60 -11.19 -4.59 -15.49
CA HIS A 60 -12.35 -4.79 -16.32
C HIS A 60 -13.51 -5.38 -15.50
N LEU A 61 -14.68 -4.79 -15.64
CA LEU A 61 -15.94 -5.31 -15.12
C LEU A 61 -16.59 -6.18 -16.19
N GLY A 62 -16.79 -7.45 -15.90
CA GLY A 62 -17.40 -8.39 -16.83
C GLY A 62 -17.79 -9.71 -16.17
N GLU A 63 -18.55 -10.52 -16.87
CA GLU A 63 -18.99 -11.83 -16.37
C GLU A 63 -17.85 -12.84 -16.44
N ALA A 64 -17.67 -13.58 -15.36
CA ALA A 64 -16.73 -14.68 -15.26
C ALA A 64 -17.32 -15.85 -14.48
N VAL A 65 -16.96 -17.05 -14.87
CA VAL A 65 -17.28 -18.26 -14.10
C VAL A 65 -16.16 -18.50 -13.09
N VAL A 66 -16.52 -18.44 -11.81
CA VAL A 66 -15.57 -18.66 -10.71
C VAL A 66 -15.82 -20.03 -10.09
N GLY A 67 -14.76 -20.83 -9.95
CA GLY A 67 -14.85 -22.16 -9.38
C GLY A 67 -13.51 -22.79 -9.07
N ASP A 68 -13.56 -23.86 -8.29
CA ASP A 68 -12.39 -24.65 -7.95
C ASP A 68 -11.96 -25.54 -9.13
N ILE A 69 -10.81 -25.27 -9.70
CA ILE A 69 -10.22 -26.07 -10.77
C ILE A 69 -9.01 -26.82 -10.23
N GLY A 70 -8.94 -28.12 -10.54
CA GLY A 70 -7.88 -29.02 -10.12
C GLY A 70 -8.39 -30.33 -9.53
N ALA A 71 -7.49 -31.22 -9.17
CA ALA A 71 -7.80 -32.51 -8.57
C ALA A 71 -7.19 -32.66 -7.16
N GLY A 72 -7.94 -33.27 -6.23
CA GLY A 72 -7.47 -33.57 -4.88
C GLY A 72 -7.05 -32.32 -4.08
N LYS A 73 -5.81 -32.31 -3.57
CA LYS A 73 -5.26 -31.20 -2.75
C LYS A 73 -4.76 -30.01 -3.59
N SER A 74 -4.78 -30.11 -4.90
CA SER A 74 -4.30 -29.05 -5.83
C SER A 74 -5.44 -28.23 -6.43
N LYS A 75 -6.58 -28.18 -5.78
CA LYS A 75 -7.68 -27.31 -6.18
C LYS A 75 -7.33 -25.85 -5.94
N ARG A 76 -7.55 -25.02 -6.96
CA ARG A 76 -7.39 -23.56 -6.88
C ARG A 76 -8.69 -22.91 -7.35
N LEU A 77 -9.17 -21.94 -6.60
CA LEU A 77 -10.24 -21.08 -7.06
C LEU A 77 -9.71 -20.25 -8.23
N THR A 78 -10.38 -20.34 -9.36
CA THR A 78 -9.95 -19.69 -10.62
C THR A 78 -11.18 -19.10 -11.28
N ALA A 79 -11.02 -17.94 -11.91
CA ALA A 79 -12.02 -17.37 -12.78
C ALA A 79 -11.71 -17.72 -14.25
N ILE A 80 -12.73 -18.06 -15.01
CA ILE A 80 -12.63 -18.33 -16.44
C ILE A 80 -13.71 -17.51 -17.15
N GLY A 81 -13.34 -16.89 -18.25
CA GLY A 81 -14.24 -16.11 -19.09
C GLY A 81 -13.49 -15.08 -19.92
N ASP A 82 -14.20 -14.47 -20.84
CA ASP A 82 -13.65 -13.42 -21.71
C ASP A 82 -13.21 -12.19 -20.91
N ALA A 83 -13.87 -11.92 -19.78
CA ALA A 83 -13.51 -10.85 -18.87
C ALA A 83 -12.06 -10.95 -18.37
N MET A 84 -11.56 -12.16 -18.08
CA MET A 84 -10.19 -12.39 -17.66
C MET A 84 -9.18 -12.04 -18.76
N ASN A 85 -9.48 -12.45 -19.98
CA ASN A 85 -8.66 -12.15 -21.14
C ASN A 85 -8.68 -10.65 -21.44
N PHE A 86 -9.84 -10.01 -21.29
CA PHE A 86 -9.97 -8.58 -21.49
C PHE A 86 -9.17 -7.79 -20.47
N ALA A 87 -9.28 -8.09 -19.17
CA ALA A 87 -8.50 -7.46 -18.12
C ALA A 87 -6.98 -7.55 -18.35
N SER A 88 -6.49 -8.73 -18.76
CA SER A 88 -5.08 -8.93 -19.12
C SER A 88 -4.63 -8.06 -20.29
N ARG A 89 -5.51 -7.80 -21.27
CA ARG A 89 -5.20 -6.93 -22.40
C ARG A 89 -5.22 -5.45 -22.02
N VAL A 90 -6.11 -5.06 -21.11
CA VAL A 90 -6.13 -3.71 -20.51
C VAL A 90 -4.84 -3.49 -19.72
N GLU A 91 -4.40 -4.47 -18.92
CA GLU A 91 -3.11 -4.39 -18.23
C GLU A 91 -1.95 -4.18 -19.20
N SER A 92 -1.88 -5.03 -20.24
CA SER A 92 -0.80 -4.97 -21.23
C SER A 92 -0.76 -3.64 -22.02
N ALA A 93 -1.89 -2.95 -22.14
CA ALA A 93 -1.98 -1.64 -22.78
C ALA A 93 -1.25 -0.54 -21.98
N ASN A 94 -1.03 -0.70 -20.67
CA ASN A 94 -0.29 0.26 -19.86
C ASN A 94 1.10 0.57 -20.45
N LYS A 95 1.80 -0.45 -20.97
CA LYS A 95 3.11 -0.26 -21.62
C LYS A 95 3.04 0.64 -22.86
N GLN A 96 1.98 0.50 -23.66
CA GLN A 96 1.81 1.28 -24.87
C GLN A 96 1.49 2.74 -24.56
N PHE A 97 0.71 2.97 -23.51
CA PHE A 97 0.22 4.31 -23.16
C PHE A 97 1.04 4.98 -22.05
N GLN A 98 2.06 4.31 -21.53
CA GLN A 98 2.86 4.79 -20.42
C GLN A 98 2.03 5.18 -19.20
N SER A 99 0.96 4.43 -18.97
CA SER A 99 0.02 4.56 -17.87
C SER A 99 0.28 3.49 -16.81
N ARG A 100 -0.35 3.64 -15.64
CA ARG A 100 -0.19 2.67 -14.54
C ARG A 100 -1.50 1.97 -14.18
N VAL A 101 -2.62 2.69 -14.19
CA VAL A 101 -3.94 2.14 -13.90
C VAL A 101 -4.86 2.47 -15.06
N LEU A 102 -5.23 1.45 -15.82
CA LEU A 102 -6.22 1.54 -16.90
C LEU A 102 -7.47 0.75 -16.53
N ILE A 103 -8.61 1.34 -16.82
CA ILE A 103 -9.90 0.66 -16.70
C ILE A 103 -10.62 0.61 -18.04
N SER A 104 -11.47 -0.41 -18.22
CA SER A 104 -12.34 -0.52 -19.38
C SER A 104 -13.54 0.42 -19.31
N GLU A 105 -14.24 0.59 -20.44
CA GLU A 105 -15.44 1.42 -20.54
C GLU A 105 -16.56 0.90 -19.63
N GLU A 106 -16.71 -0.42 -19.48
CA GLU A 106 -17.70 -1.04 -18.59
C GLU A 106 -17.41 -0.71 -17.12
N THR A 107 -16.13 -0.76 -16.71
CA THR A 107 -15.73 -0.35 -15.35
C THR A 107 -15.96 1.15 -15.14
N HIS A 108 -15.63 1.96 -16.13
CA HIS A 108 -15.84 3.42 -16.07
C HIS A 108 -17.32 3.74 -15.91
N GLU A 109 -18.22 3.18 -16.73
CA GLU A 109 -19.65 3.48 -16.65
C GLU A 109 -20.27 3.13 -15.30
N GLU A 110 -19.76 2.09 -14.63
CA GLU A 110 -20.24 1.66 -13.30
C GLU A 110 -19.92 2.66 -12.19
N ILE A 111 -18.75 3.31 -12.25
CA ILE A 111 -18.25 4.13 -11.12
C ILE A 111 -17.82 5.55 -11.53
N LYS A 112 -18.22 6.04 -12.68
CA LYS A 112 -17.77 7.30 -13.29
C LYS A 112 -17.89 8.52 -12.39
N ASP A 113 -18.90 8.57 -11.54
CA ASP A 113 -19.18 9.71 -10.65
C ASP A 113 -18.15 9.82 -9.50
N SER A 114 -17.39 8.76 -9.27
CA SER A 114 -16.36 8.68 -8.22
C SER A 114 -14.93 8.81 -8.76
N LEU A 115 -14.74 8.80 -10.08
CA LEU A 115 -13.42 8.75 -10.68
C LEU A 115 -12.83 10.13 -10.94
N VAL A 116 -11.52 10.26 -10.69
CA VAL A 116 -10.69 11.32 -11.23
C VAL A 116 -9.91 10.73 -12.41
N ILE A 117 -10.30 11.12 -13.62
CA ILE A 117 -9.72 10.60 -14.87
C ILE A 117 -8.56 11.52 -15.28
N LYS A 118 -7.39 10.93 -15.51
CA LYS A 118 -6.22 11.64 -16.01
C LYS A 118 -6.27 11.79 -17.53
N ASP A 119 -6.58 10.69 -18.24
CA ASP A 119 -6.67 10.66 -19.71
C ASP A 119 -7.58 9.52 -20.17
N PHE A 120 -7.97 9.52 -21.44
CA PHE A 120 -8.65 8.41 -22.06
C PHE A 120 -8.11 8.15 -23.46
N MET A 121 -8.18 6.90 -23.91
CA MET A 121 -7.67 6.50 -25.21
C MET A 121 -8.58 5.52 -25.91
N ARG A 122 -8.69 5.66 -27.25
CA ARG A 122 -9.39 4.71 -28.09
C ARG A 122 -8.40 3.87 -28.89
N THR A 123 -8.39 2.58 -28.65
CA THR A 123 -7.40 1.67 -29.22
C THR A 123 -8.04 0.34 -29.66
N ASN A 124 -7.28 -0.45 -30.42
CA ASN A 124 -7.59 -1.84 -30.68
C ASN A 124 -6.78 -2.70 -29.72
N LEU A 125 -7.43 -3.58 -29.00
CA LEU A 125 -6.76 -4.59 -28.20
C LEU A 125 -6.57 -5.89 -28.98
N PRO A 126 -5.43 -6.57 -28.91
CA PRO A 126 -5.20 -7.81 -29.64
C PRO A 126 -6.27 -8.87 -29.34
N GLY A 127 -6.95 -9.39 -30.38
CA GLY A 127 -8.01 -10.40 -30.25
C GLY A 127 -9.31 -9.92 -29.60
N ILE A 128 -9.54 -8.61 -29.59
CA ILE A 128 -10.83 -8.00 -29.27
C ILE A 128 -11.32 -7.32 -30.54
N ASP A 129 -12.55 -7.60 -30.92
CA ASP A 129 -13.15 -7.02 -32.12
C ASP A 129 -13.56 -5.56 -31.84
N GLY A 130 -13.20 -4.67 -32.78
CA GLY A 130 -13.54 -3.27 -32.69
C GLY A 130 -12.54 -2.42 -31.90
N ARG A 131 -12.89 -1.14 -31.75
CA ARG A 131 -12.16 -0.20 -30.92
C ARG A 131 -12.77 -0.14 -29.53
N VAL A 132 -11.91 -0.16 -28.53
CA VAL A 132 -12.29 -0.01 -27.12
C VAL A 132 -11.83 1.34 -26.59
N THR A 133 -12.55 1.89 -25.63
CA THR A 133 -12.13 3.07 -24.86
C THR A 133 -11.56 2.58 -23.54
N LEU A 134 -10.36 3.07 -23.21
CA LEU A 134 -9.71 2.83 -21.92
C LEU A 134 -9.52 4.18 -21.23
N TYR A 135 -9.62 4.19 -19.91
CA TYR A 135 -9.47 5.39 -19.09
C TYR A 135 -8.29 5.21 -18.14
N GLU A 136 -7.37 6.18 -18.13
CA GLU A 136 -6.30 6.26 -17.14
C GLU A 136 -6.83 6.97 -15.90
N ILE A 137 -6.67 6.33 -14.76
CA ILE A 137 -7.20 6.81 -13.48
C ILE A 137 -6.09 7.49 -12.70
N GLU A 138 -6.36 8.71 -12.25
CA GLU A 138 -5.50 9.47 -11.35
C GLU A 138 -5.87 9.23 -9.88
N ASP A 139 -7.18 9.28 -9.55
CA ASP A 139 -7.67 9.08 -8.19
C ASP A 139 -9.12 8.59 -8.19
N ILE A 140 -9.62 8.22 -7.01
CA ILE A 140 -11.01 7.84 -6.79
C ILE A 140 -11.56 8.48 -5.52
N ASN A 141 -12.66 9.21 -5.65
CA ASN A 141 -13.40 9.82 -4.53
C ASN A 141 -14.38 8.79 -3.93
N TYR A 142 -13.84 7.77 -3.28
CA TYR A 142 -14.62 6.71 -2.67
C TYR A 142 -14.09 6.35 -1.28
N SER A 143 -14.99 6.34 -0.31
CA SER A 143 -14.75 5.82 1.03
C SER A 143 -15.89 4.90 1.43
N THR A 144 -15.58 3.80 2.09
CA THR A 144 -16.59 2.90 2.63
C THR A 144 -17.36 3.58 3.75
N ASP A 145 -18.59 3.10 4.03
CA ASP A 145 -19.37 3.63 5.17
C ASP A 145 -18.62 3.46 6.49
N ASP A 146 -17.91 2.34 6.66
CA ASP A 146 -17.03 2.05 7.80
C ASP A 146 -15.89 3.07 7.94
N GLU A 147 -15.32 3.53 6.82
CA GLU A 147 -14.26 4.54 6.83
C GLU A 147 -14.81 5.92 7.20
N ARG A 148 -15.99 6.28 6.68
CA ARG A 148 -16.66 7.56 7.00
C ARG A 148 -17.03 7.68 8.46
N GLU A 149 -17.50 6.59 9.09
CA GLU A 149 -17.84 6.58 10.52
C GLU A 149 -16.60 6.70 11.42
N LYS A 150 -15.42 6.39 10.89
CA LYS A 150 -14.14 6.45 11.61
C LYS A 150 -13.38 7.75 11.41
N GLU A 151 -13.86 8.65 10.56
CA GLU A 151 -13.19 9.91 10.27
C GLU A 151 -13.93 11.12 10.87
N GLN A 152 -13.18 12.04 11.49
CA GLN A 152 -13.62 13.34 11.95
C GLN A 152 -12.69 14.41 11.36
N ILE A 153 -13.23 15.56 10.95
CA ILE A 153 -12.44 16.67 10.42
C ILE A 153 -12.51 17.83 11.38
N GLU A 154 -11.37 18.21 11.95
CA GLU A 154 -11.18 19.33 12.86
C GLU A 154 -9.91 20.10 12.48
N ASP A 155 -9.98 21.42 12.40
CA ASP A 155 -8.82 22.31 12.21
C ASP A 155 -7.86 21.89 11.06
N ASN A 156 -8.39 21.51 9.89
CA ASN A 156 -7.62 21.01 8.74
C ASN A 156 -6.88 19.67 8.97
N ILE A 157 -7.24 18.96 10.03
CA ILE A 157 -6.75 17.62 10.34
C ILE A 157 -7.88 16.63 10.10
N THR A 158 -7.60 15.57 9.36
CA THR A 158 -8.49 14.41 9.28
C THR A 158 -8.12 13.46 10.40
N TRP A 159 -8.99 13.31 11.38
CA TRP A 159 -8.80 12.36 12.48
C TRP A 159 -9.43 11.01 12.12
N SER A 160 -8.66 9.96 12.27
CA SER A 160 -9.10 8.58 12.02
C SER A 160 -9.12 7.79 13.31
N LYS A 161 -10.25 7.15 13.56
CA LYS A 161 -10.46 6.29 14.74
C LYS A 161 -9.70 4.98 14.56
N CYS A 162 -8.80 4.66 15.47
CA CYS A 162 -7.96 3.46 15.40
C CYS A 162 -8.54 2.30 16.24
N SER A 163 -8.29 2.31 17.54
CA SER A 163 -8.69 1.22 18.43
C SER A 163 -9.05 1.74 19.82
N GLU A 164 -9.71 0.92 20.63
CA GLU A 164 -9.99 1.22 22.02
C GLU A 164 -8.67 1.30 22.83
N VAL A 165 -8.57 2.27 23.74
CA VAL A 165 -7.39 2.45 24.62
C VAL A 165 -7.08 1.19 25.39
N GLU A 166 -8.13 0.47 25.84
CA GLU A 166 -8.01 -0.75 26.66
C GLU A 166 -7.37 -1.94 25.90
N THR A 167 -7.36 -1.90 24.57
CA THR A 167 -6.73 -2.95 23.74
C THR A 167 -5.22 -2.88 23.73
N PHE A 168 -4.63 -1.73 24.11
CA PHE A 168 -3.19 -1.54 24.17
C PHE A 168 -2.63 -1.90 25.53
N GLN A 169 -1.64 -2.81 25.54
CA GLN A 169 -0.77 -3.03 26.69
C GLN A 169 0.37 -2.02 26.70
N GLU A 170 1.18 -1.99 27.78
CA GLU A 170 2.37 -1.14 27.83
C GLU A 170 3.39 -1.53 26.74
N GLU A 171 3.95 -0.54 26.08
CA GLU A 171 4.86 -0.70 24.91
C GLU A 171 4.25 -1.46 23.73
N ASP A 172 2.91 -1.63 23.69
CA ASP A 172 2.24 -2.29 22.58
C ASP A 172 2.35 -1.48 21.29
N GLN A 173 2.43 -2.18 20.18
CA GLN A 173 2.66 -1.63 18.85
C GLN A 173 1.62 -2.19 17.90
N GLN A 174 0.72 -1.33 17.43
CA GLN A 174 -0.33 -1.71 16.48
C GLN A 174 -0.24 -0.86 15.22
N VAL A 175 -0.37 -1.48 14.06
CA VAL A 175 -0.36 -0.78 12.77
C VAL A 175 -1.77 -0.61 12.26
N PHE A 176 -2.10 0.61 11.85
CA PHE A 176 -3.38 0.99 11.27
C PHE A 176 -3.17 1.53 9.88
N LYS A 177 -3.97 1.06 8.91
CA LYS A 177 -4.00 1.64 7.59
C LYS A 177 -4.96 2.82 7.58
N ILE A 178 -4.44 4.03 7.44
CA ILE A 178 -5.20 5.27 7.41
C ILE A 178 -4.95 5.95 6.07
N LYS A 179 -5.97 6.03 5.24
CA LYS A 179 -5.84 6.43 3.83
C LYS A 179 -4.82 5.54 3.11
N ARG A 180 -3.71 6.12 2.66
CA ARG A 180 -2.62 5.42 1.96
C ARG A 180 -1.41 5.13 2.86
N GLU A 181 -1.48 5.48 4.15
CA GLU A 181 -0.39 5.37 5.11
C GLU A 181 -0.56 4.17 6.04
N ASP A 182 0.49 3.41 6.22
CA ASP A 182 0.60 2.44 7.31
C ASP A 182 1.20 3.14 8.52
N ILE A 183 0.39 3.33 9.56
CA ILE A 183 0.75 4.11 10.73
C ILE A 183 0.92 3.20 11.93
N LEU A 184 2.11 3.21 12.51
CA LEU A 184 2.43 2.53 13.74
C LEU A 184 2.02 3.39 14.94
N VAL A 185 1.09 2.90 15.73
CA VAL A 185 0.67 3.50 16.98
C VAL A 185 1.33 2.73 18.13
N VAL A 186 2.01 3.46 18.99
CA VAL A 186 2.74 2.92 20.15
C VAL A 186 2.18 3.52 21.42
N LYS A 187 1.88 2.66 22.40
CA LYS A 187 1.52 3.10 23.76
C LYS A 187 2.77 3.14 24.64
N ILE A 188 3.01 4.28 25.26
CA ILE A 188 4.10 4.47 26.24
C ILE A 188 3.50 5.20 27.44
N GLU A 189 3.45 4.53 28.58
CA GLU A 189 2.76 5.01 29.77
C GLU A 189 1.28 5.31 29.45
N GLU A 190 0.81 6.51 29.73
CA GLU A 190 -0.56 6.97 29.44
C GLU A 190 -0.68 7.70 28.09
N SER A 191 0.38 7.69 27.28
CA SER A 191 0.45 8.45 26.02
C SER A 191 0.53 7.53 24.81
N PHE A 192 -0.01 8.01 23.70
CA PHE A 192 0.10 7.33 22.42
C PHE A 192 0.94 8.17 21.46
N PHE A 193 1.79 7.50 20.68
CA PHE A 193 2.61 8.11 19.65
C PHE A 193 2.34 7.40 18.33
N ALA A 194 2.21 8.17 17.25
CA ALA A 194 1.95 7.64 15.93
C ALA A 194 3.04 8.08 14.96
N LEU A 195 3.59 7.14 14.23
CA LEU A 195 4.63 7.37 13.22
C LEU A 195 4.39 6.48 12.00
N ASN A 196 4.94 6.87 10.85
CA ASN A 196 4.90 6.04 9.66
C ASN A 196 5.54 4.68 9.97
N ASP A 197 4.87 3.58 9.67
CA ASP A 197 5.38 2.24 9.96
C ASP A 197 6.59 1.87 9.10
N LYS A 198 6.84 2.59 8.01
CA LYS A 198 7.95 2.32 7.10
C LYS A 198 9.24 3.02 7.54
N CYS A 199 10.27 2.23 7.81
CA CYS A 199 11.60 2.75 8.11
C CYS A 199 12.20 3.46 6.88
N PRO A 200 12.54 4.76 6.95
CA PRO A 200 12.93 5.54 5.77
C PRO A 200 14.16 5.01 5.02
N HIS A 201 15.03 4.22 5.68
CA HIS A 201 16.24 3.70 5.04
C HIS A 201 16.01 2.45 4.16
N ALA A 202 14.95 1.67 4.41
CA ALA A 202 14.71 0.38 3.71
C ALA A 202 13.22 0.09 3.49
N TYR A 203 12.33 1.01 3.81
CA TYR A 203 10.87 0.89 3.67
C TYR A 203 10.27 -0.38 4.31
N LEU A 204 10.97 -0.92 5.31
CA LEU A 204 10.49 -2.07 6.10
C LEU A 204 9.73 -1.59 7.32
N SER A 205 8.70 -2.37 7.70
CA SER A 205 7.86 -2.09 8.88
C SER A 205 8.69 -1.91 10.14
N LEU A 206 8.36 -0.86 10.89
CA LEU A 206 8.90 -0.58 12.22
C LEU A 206 8.17 -1.37 13.32
N GLN A 207 7.03 -1.99 13.02
CA GLN A 207 6.29 -2.81 13.99
C GLN A 207 7.19 -3.90 14.58
N GLY A 208 7.14 -4.07 15.90
CA GLY A 208 8.00 -5.00 16.65
C GLY A 208 9.44 -4.52 16.81
N SER A 209 9.68 -3.22 16.63
CA SER A 209 10.97 -2.56 16.91
C SER A 209 11.18 -2.34 18.39
N ASP A 210 12.44 -2.32 18.83
CA ASP A 210 12.79 -2.08 20.24
C ASP A 210 12.50 -0.62 20.61
N ILE A 211 11.79 -0.41 21.72
CA ILE A 211 11.48 0.92 22.27
C ILE A 211 12.46 1.21 23.43
N ASP A 212 13.08 2.36 23.40
CA ASP A 212 13.89 2.90 24.52
C ASP A 212 13.20 4.15 25.07
N ILE A 213 12.42 3.96 26.12
CA ILE A 213 11.65 5.04 26.78
C ILE A 213 12.59 6.13 27.30
N LYS A 214 13.75 5.75 27.86
CA LYS A 214 14.70 6.69 28.47
C LYS A 214 15.30 7.63 27.41
N ASN A 215 15.58 7.14 26.22
CA ASN A 215 16.13 7.91 25.10
C ASN A 215 15.06 8.39 24.12
N GLU A 216 13.78 8.15 24.42
CA GLU A 216 12.63 8.52 23.59
C GLU A 216 12.81 8.04 22.14
N SER A 217 13.21 6.77 21.97
CA SER A 217 13.50 6.26 20.63
C SER A 217 12.89 4.89 20.35
N ILE A 218 12.61 4.67 19.06
CA ILE A 218 12.25 3.37 18.49
C ILE A 218 13.35 2.94 17.53
N ALA A 219 13.89 1.72 17.70
CA ALA A 219 15.02 1.22 16.91
C ALA A 219 14.59 0.12 15.96
N CYS A 220 14.60 0.43 14.64
CA CYS A 220 14.25 -0.52 13.59
C CYS A 220 14.88 -1.90 13.83
N ARG A 221 14.04 -2.93 13.94
CA ARG A 221 14.49 -4.30 14.28
C ARG A 221 15.45 -4.89 13.24
N TRP A 222 15.41 -4.39 12.00
CA TRP A 222 16.20 -4.91 10.89
C TRP A 222 17.65 -4.40 10.88
N HIS A 223 17.83 -3.07 10.93
CA HIS A 223 19.14 -2.45 10.74
C HIS A 223 19.57 -1.54 11.88
N LYS A 224 18.75 -1.46 12.96
CA LYS A 224 19.02 -0.66 14.15
C LYS A 224 19.17 0.85 13.92
N SER A 225 18.63 1.39 12.80
CA SER A 225 18.37 2.82 12.72
C SER A 225 17.35 3.19 13.77
N SER A 226 17.58 4.25 14.54
CA SER A 226 16.66 4.66 15.60
C SER A 226 16.16 6.08 15.39
N PHE A 227 14.90 6.28 15.73
CA PHE A 227 14.17 7.51 15.52
C PHE A 227 13.50 7.94 16.83
N CYS A 228 13.39 9.25 17.04
CA CYS A 228 12.59 9.77 18.15
C CYS A 228 11.10 9.50 17.84
N TYR A 229 10.42 8.75 18.68
CA TYR A 229 9.00 8.44 18.49
C TYR A 229 8.07 9.66 18.68
N LYS A 230 8.59 10.78 19.23
CA LYS A 230 7.83 12.02 19.40
C LYS A 230 7.99 12.99 18.23
N THR A 231 9.19 13.05 17.64
CA THR A 231 9.53 14.07 16.61
C THR A 231 9.90 13.47 15.27
N GLY A 232 10.10 12.16 15.20
CA GLY A 232 10.56 11.48 13.99
C GLY A 232 12.05 11.65 13.68
N GLU A 233 12.75 12.53 14.42
CA GLU A 233 14.17 12.81 14.17
C GLU A 233 15.03 11.56 14.30
N VAL A 234 16.03 11.46 13.43
CA VAL A 234 17.02 10.38 13.47
C VAL A 234 17.92 10.51 14.67
N LYS A 235 17.86 9.55 15.60
CA LYS A 235 18.78 9.44 16.74
C LYS A 235 20.08 8.74 16.34
N GLU A 236 19.95 7.57 15.73
CA GLU A 236 21.09 6.83 15.19
C GLU A 236 20.73 6.34 13.77
N TRP A 237 21.65 6.56 12.82
CA TRP A 237 21.56 5.97 11.51
C TRP A 237 22.31 4.66 11.48
N MET A 238 21.90 3.76 10.60
CA MET A 238 22.53 2.45 10.41
C MET A 238 24.05 2.55 10.26
N LYS A 239 24.79 1.73 11.04
CA LYS A 239 26.24 1.66 10.95
C LYS A 239 26.68 0.64 9.89
N ILE A 240 27.55 1.02 8.97
CA ILE A 240 28.09 0.20 7.86
C ILE A 240 28.52 -1.20 8.34
N SER A 241 29.14 -1.30 9.53
CA SER A 241 29.65 -2.57 10.06
C SER A 241 28.60 -3.66 10.32
N ASN A 242 27.39 -3.29 10.70
CA ASN A 242 26.30 -4.23 10.95
C ASN A 242 25.63 -4.67 9.64
N PHE A 243 25.55 -3.77 8.69
CA PHE A 243 24.98 -4.01 7.37
C PHE A 243 25.93 -4.86 6.49
N GLN A 244 27.23 -4.58 6.51
CA GLN A 244 28.23 -5.40 5.80
C GLN A 244 28.24 -6.85 6.30
N LYS A 245 28.05 -7.08 7.60
CA LYS A 245 27.93 -8.43 8.15
C LYS A 245 26.68 -9.17 7.66
N MET A 246 25.58 -8.45 7.46
CA MET A 246 24.34 -9.00 6.95
C MET A 246 24.44 -9.26 5.44
N LEU A 247 24.90 -8.31 4.65
CA LEU A 247 25.05 -8.43 3.18
C LEU A 247 26.21 -9.30 2.75
N GLY A 248 27.27 -9.41 3.55
CA GLY A 248 28.35 -10.39 3.30
C GLY A 248 27.83 -11.84 3.29
N LYS A 249 26.71 -12.12 3.97
CA LYS A 249 26.01 -13.41 3.92
C LYS A 249 25.17 -13.61 2.65
N ILE A 250 24.82 -12.55 1.94
CA ILE A 250 23.97 -12.58 0.73
C ILE A 250 24.66 -12.02 -0.53
N GLY A 251 25.97 -11.69 -0.44
CA GLY A 251 26.80 -11.34 -1.61
C GLY A 251 26.68 -9.90 -2.15
N LEU A 252 26.04 -8.98 -1.43
CA LEU A 252 25.70 -7.62 -1.89
C LEU A 252 26.57 -6.52 -1.23
N ASN A 253 27.91 -6.58 -1.37
CA ASN A 253 28.82 -5.67 -0.65
C ASN A 253 28.88 -4.21 -1.18
N ALA A 254 28.57 -3.95 -2.45
CA ALA A 254 28.68 -2.61 -3.04
C ALA A 254 27.51 -1.70 -2.65
N GLU A 255 26.32 -2.23 -2.67
CA GLU A 255 25.05 -1.52 -2.40
C GLU A 255 24.89 -1.11 -0.92
N ALA A 256 25.53 -1.87 -0.02
CA ALA A 256 25.57 -1.55 1.40
C ALA A 256 26.25 -0.22 1.71
N GLN A 257 27.25 0.15 0.92
CA GLN A 257 27.97 1.41 1.11
C GLN A 257 27.14 2.60 0.65
N GLU A 258 26.32 2.43 -0.38
CA GLU A 258 25.43 3.48 -0.88
C GLU A 258 24.31 3.77 0.12
N ILE A 259 23.64 2.74 0.67
CA ILE A 259 22.59 2.93 1.68
C ILE A 259 23.14 3.59 2.95
N ALA A 260 24.35 3.24 3.37
CA ALA A 260 24.94 3.85 4.55
C ALA A 260 25.39 5.32 4.34
N GLN A 261 25.52 5.74 3.10
CA GLN A 261 25.81 7.12 2.70
C GLN A 261 24.55 7.91 2.33
N MET A 262 23.36 7.28 2.34
CA MET A 262 22.11 7.99 2.11
C MET A 262 21.92 9.12 3.13
N GLU A 263 21.30 10.19 2.70
CA GLU A 263 20.85 11.25 3.59
C GLU A 263 19.97 10.69 4.71
N LYS A 264 20.16 11.22 5.90
CA LYS A 264 19.38 10.80 7.06
C LYS A 264 17.99 11.38 6.97
N ILE A 265 17.03 10.54 6.65
CA ILE A 265 15.63 10.92 6.50
C ILE A 265 14.91 10.63 7.83
N PRO A 266 14.21 11.63 8.43
CA PRO A 266 13.37 11.41 9.59
C PRO A 266 12.19 10.51 9.23
N VAL A 267 11.57 9.88 10.23
CA VAL A 267 10.29 9.20 10.05
C VAL A 267 9.15 10.20 10.31
N ASP A 268 8.11 10.16 9.51
CA ASP A 268 6.95 11.02 9.71
C ASP A 268 6.23 10.66 11.00
N VAL A 269 5.78 11.67 11.74
CA VAL A 269 5.01 11.51 12.97
C VAL A 269 3.67 12.21 12.83
N TYR A 270 2.65 11.60 13.45
CA TYR A 270 1.28 12.04 13.35
C TYR A 270 0.74 12.44 14.72
N LYS A 271 -0.22 13.34 14.72
CA LYS A 271 -0.90 13.76 15.96
C LYS A 271 -1.76 12.61 16.49
N THR A 272 -1.82 12.49 17.81
CA THR A 272 -2.70 11.52 18.49
C THR A 272 -3.60 12.22 19.46
N LYS A 273 -4.83 11.73 19.64
CA LYS A 273 -5.74 12.13 20.74
C LYS A 273 -6.47 10.90 21.28
N ILE A 274 -6.94 11.02 22.52
CA ILE A 274 -7.88 10.05 23.09
C ILE A 274 -9.24 10.75 23.20
N GLU A 275 -10.26 10.13 22.64
CA GLU A 275 -11.62 10.62 22.69
C GLU A 275 -12.59 9.44 22.77
N ASP A 276 -13.57 9.53 23.67
CA ASP A 276 -14.57 8.50 23.92
C ASP A 276 -14.02 7.07 24.13
N GLY A 277 -12.83 6.97 24.77
CA GLY A 277 -12.16 5.69 25.04
C GLY A 277 -11.41 5.10 23.85
N PHE A 278 -11.29 5.83 22.74
CA PHE A 278 -10.56 5.41 21.55
C PHE A 278 -9.33 6.26 21.30
N VAL A 279 -8.34 5.64 20.69
CA VAL A 279 -7.16 6.32 20.14
C VAL A 279 -7.49 6.80 18.72
N TRP A 280 -7.21 8.07 18.47
CA TRP A 280 -7.37 8.71 17.17
C TRP A 280 -6.03 9.21 16.66
N VAL A 281 -5.82 9.08 15.36
CA VAL A 281 -4.64 9.59 14.66
C VAL A 281 -5.06 10.65 13.66
N GLY A 282 -4.39 11.78 13.68
CA GLY A 282 -4.66 12.95 12.83
C GLY A 282 -3.63 13.14 11.74
N LEU A 283 -4.10 13.16 10.47
CA LEU A 283 -3.32 13.50 9.30
C LEU A 283 -3.68 14.92 8.85
N GLU A 284 -2.67 15.75 8.61
CA GLU A 284 -2.88 17.08 8.04
C GLU A 284 -3.37 16.95 6.58
N LYS A 285 -4.29 17.83 6.18
CA LYS A 285 -4.68 17.91 4.75
C LYS A 285 -3.59 18.65 3.99
N ASP A 286 -3.12 18.04 2.92
CA ASP A 286 -2.28 18.68 1.90
C ASP A 286 -2.97 19.89 1.24
#